data_7725633c4856d399e7a216325c58fd58
#
_entry.id   7725633c4856d399e7a216325c58fd58
#
_cell.length_a   1.000
_cell.length_b   1.000
_cell.length_c   1.000
_cell.angle_alpha   90.00
_cell.angle_beta   90.00
_cell.angle_gamma   90.00
#
_symmetry.space_group_name_H-M   'P 1'
#
loop_
_entity.id
_entity.type
_entity.pdbx_description
1 polymer ?
#
loop_
_entity_poly.entity_id
_entity_poly.type
_entity_poly.pdbx_seq_one_letter_code
_entity_poly.pdbx_strand_id
1 'polypeptide(L)'
;MNSFENIKKQYKTEFDKHGDSPKSIMTPKGRNSLRYGVIGDYVNFQKELNILDFGCGLGYLYDYLKPRCSKLNYHGYDVMPEFISFCKAKFGDEGSQFSVVNPYQNITNKFDVVFASGVFNLKSSKSKKDSIQYVFSKIKDLFNCSNEILIIDFPSEYVDFQQKNAQHFSIQQISDFCVNNLSRKFSIRHDILPYEFTLIIWKDDEILRPQNTFK
;
A
#
# COMPACT_ATOMS: atom_id res chain seq x y z
N MET A 1 8.43 7.86 -23.42
CA MET A 1 8.27 6.59 -22.70
C MET A 1 7.40 6.85 -21.47
N ASN A 2 6.37 6.07 -21.27
CA ASN A 2 5.47 6.20 -20.11
C ASN A 2 6.30 5.91 -18.84
N SER A 3 6.09 6.70 -17.79
CA SER A 3 6.86 6.58 -16.54
C SER A 3 6.68 5.20 -15.87
N PHE A 4 5.48 4.59 -15.98
CA PHE A 4 5.23 3.23 -15.51
C PHE A 4 6.05 2.16 -16.23
N GLU A 5 6.32 2.31 -17.53
CA GLU A 5 7.17 1.37 -18.27
C GLU A 5 8.62 1.43 -17.77
N ASN A 6 9.10 2.62 -17.39
CA ASN A 6 10.44 2.75 -16.79
C ASN A 6 10.50 2.09 -15.39
N ILE A 7 9.44 2.25 -14.58
CA ILE A 7 9.31 1.60 -13.27
C ILE A 7 9.33 0.08 -13.43
N LYS A 8 8.52 -0.47 -14.32
CA LYS A 8 8.50 -1.92 -14.62
C LYS A 8 9.85 -2.44 -15.08
N LYS A 9 10.52 -1.71 -15.99
CA LYS A 9 11.85 -2.10 -16.48
C LYS A 9 12.87 -2.15 -15.34
N GLN A 10 12.81 -1.18 -14.41
CA GLN A 10 13.70 -1.15 -13.26
C GLN A 10 13.46 -2.35 -12.33
N TYR A 11 12.19 -2.63 -11.96
CA TYR A 11 11.83 -3.79 -11.14
C TYR A 11 12.20 -5.12 -11.82
N LYS A 12 11.97 -5.23 -13.13
CA LYS A 12 12.38 -6.41 -13.87
C LYS A 12 13.89 -6.64 -13.81
N THR A 13 14.68 -5.60 -14.02
CA THR A 13 16.15 -5.68 -13.95
C THR A 13 16.62 -6.14 -12.56
N GLU A 14 16.03 -5.60 -11.49
CA GLU A 14 16.40 -6.00 -10.13
C GLU A 14 15.94 -7.44 -9.81
N PHE A 15 14.79 -7.85 -10.32
CA PHE A 15 14.29 -9.22 -10.15
C PHE A 15 15.13 -10.24 -10.92
N ASP A 16 15.48 -9.97 -12.16
CA ASP A 16 16.36 -10.84 -12.98
C ASP A 16 17.72 -11.02 -12.29
N LYS A 17 18.20 -10.01 -11.55
CA LYS A 17 19.49 -10.04 -10.85
C LYS A 17 19.44 -10.71 -9.48
N HIS A 18 18.36 -10.56 -8.74
CA HIS A 18 18.32 -10.89 -7.31
C HIS A 18 17.29 -11.98 -6.95
N GLY A 19 16.38 -12.36 -7.87
CA GLY A 19 15.37 -13.41 -7.66
C GLY A 19 14.47 -13.15 -6.44
N ASP A 20 14.23 -14.16 -5.62
CA ASP A 20 13.47 -14.03 -4.36
C ASP A 20 14.29 -13.30 -3.28
N SER A 21 14.32 -12.00 -3.39
CA SER A 21 15.07 -11.14 -2.47
C SER A 21 14.38 -9.79 -2.28
N PRO A 22 14.43 -9.19 -1.08
CA PRO A 22 14.00 -7.81 -0.87
C PRO A 22 14.66 -6.78 -1.80
N LYS A 23 15.86 -7.09 -2.32
CA LYS A 23 16.55 -6.25 -3.31
C LYS A 23 15.77 -6.16 -4.62
N SER A 24 15.06 -7.22 -5.02
CA SER A 24 14.25 -7.25 -6.24
C SER A 24 13.09 -6.26 -6.21
N ILE A 25 12.56 -5.97 -5.04
CA ILE A 25 11.55 -4.94 -4.80
C ILE A 25 12.14 -3.65 -4.24
N MET A 26 13.46 -3.47 -4.38
CA MET A 26 14.23 -2.29 -3.96
C MET A 26 13.99 -1.88 -2.50
N THR A 27 13.74 -2.86 -1.62
CA THR A 27 13.50 -2.63 -0.20
C THR A 27 14.71 -3.07 0.63
N PRO A 28 15.21 -2.24 1.56
CA PRO A 28 16.25 -2.63 2.49
C PRO A 28 15.82 -3.81 3.38
N LYS A 29 16.76 -4.71 3.71
CA LYS A 29 16.52 -5.87 4.58
C LYS A 29 15.89 -5.46 5.91
N GLY A 30 14.86 -6.16 6.34
CA GLY A 30 14.18 -5.94 7.62
C GLY A 30 13.10 -4.84 7.62
N ARG A 31 13.06 -3.96 6.62
CA ARG A 31 12.09 -2.86 6.58
C ARG A 31 10.65 -3.35 6.40
N ASN A 32 10.43 -4.38 5.60
CA ASN A 32 9.10 -4.93 5.35
C ASN A 32 8.42 -5.43 6.63
N SER A 33 9.14 -6.12 7.51
CA SER A 33 8.55 -6.63 8.76
C SER A 33 8.09 -5.52 9.69
N LEU A 34 8.76 -4.37 9.69
CA LEU A 34 8.33 -3.19 10.45
C LEU A 34 7.04 -2.59 9.86
N ARG A 35 6.96 -2.44 8.54
CA ARG A 35 5.76 -1.96 7.87
C ARG A 35 4.56 -2.90 8.06
N TYR A 36 4.77 -4.20 7.94
CA TYR A 36 3.71 -5.21 8.12
C TYR A 36 3.22 -5.29 9.56
N GLY A 37 4.11 -5.02 10.53
CA GLY A 37 3.76 -4.96 11.96
C GLY A 37 2.62 -3.99 12.26
N VAL A 38 2.53 -2.89 11.50
CA VAL A 38 1.45 -1.89 11.65
C VAL A 38 0.06 -2.49 11.48
N ILE A 39 -0.08 -3.48 10.59
CA ILE A 39 -1.39 -4.13 10.37
C ILE A 39 -1.90 -4.74 11.68
N GLY A 40 -1.03 -5.38 12.46
CA GLY A 40 -1.38 -6.03 13.73
C GLY A 40 -1.84 -5.07 14.83
N ASP A 41 -1.50 -3.77 14.72
CA ASP A 41 -1.97 -2.76 15.67
C ASP A 41 -3.45 -2.39 15.44
N TYR A 42 -3.99 -2.66 14.26
CA TYR A 42 -5.33 -2.23 13.84
C TYR A 42 -6.25 -3.36 13.39
N VAL A 43 -5.71 -4.55 13.10
CA VAL A 43 -6.43 -5.69 12.53
C VAL A 43 -6.36 -6.89 13.46
N ASN A 44 -7.51 -7.47 13.78
CA ASN A 44 -7.57 -8.67 14.63
C ASN A 44 -7.35 -9.94 13.80
N PHE A 45 -6.16 -10.52 13.88
CA PHE A 45 -5.78 -11.75 13.17
C PHE A 45 -6.51 -13.04 13.63
N GLN A 46 -7.26 -12.99 14.74
CA GLN A 46 -8.09 -14.12 15.19
C GLN A 46 -9.44 -14.19 14.47
N LYS A 47 -9.83 -13.15 13.77
CA LYS A 47 -10.98 -13.15 12.88
C LYS A 47 -10.57 -13.57 11.47
N GLU A 48 -11.56 -13.95 10.65
CA GLU A 48 -11.35 -14.08 9.21
C GLU A 48 -10.89 -12.76 8.63
N LEU A 49 -9.79 -12.77 7.88
CA LEU A 49 -9.20 -11.59 7.27
C LEU A 49 -9.32 -11.69 5.75
N ASN A 50 -10.11 -10.80 5.16
CA ASN A 50 -10.18 -10.61 3.71
C ASN A 50 -9.38 -9.36 3.35
N ILE A 51 -8.17 -9.55 2.81
CA ILE A 51 -7.20 -8.47 2.59
C ILE A 51 -6.77 -8.35 1.14
N LEU A 52 -6.73 -7.11 0.65
CA LEU A 52 -6.00 -6.74 -0.56
C LEU A 52 -4.62 -6.19 -0.20
N ASP A 53 -3.58 -6.80 -0.74
CA ASP A 53 -2.21 -6.27 -0.80
C ASP A 53 -2.00 -5.66 -2.19
N PHE A 54 -2.11 -4.35 -2.27
CA PHE A 54 -1.93 -3.61 -3.52
C PHE A 54 -0.46 -3.24 -3.72
N GLY A 55 0.16 -3.77 -4.75
CA GLY A 55 1.61 -3.74 -4.97
C GLY A 55 2.32 -4.83 -4.17
N CYS A 56 1.78 -6.07 -4.24
CA CYS A 56 2.21 -7.20 -3.41
C CYS A 56 3.65 -7.66 -3.66
N GLY A 57 4.28 -7.22 -4.75
CA GLY A 57 5.64 -7.62 -5.11
C GLY A 57 5.80 -9.13 -5.15
N LEU A 58 6.74 -9.65 -4.36
CA LEU A 58 7.04 -11.09 -4.24
C LEU A 58 6.23 -11.83 -3.16
N GLY A 59 5.13 -11.22 -2.67
CA GLY A 59 4.21 -11.84 -1.71
C GLY A 59 4.73 -11.93 -0.28
N TYR A 60 5.67 -11.09 0.12
CA TYR A 60 6.23 -11.12 1.47
C TYR A 60 5.21 -10.77 2.57
N LEU A 61 4.18 -9.99 2.26
CA LEU A 61 3.09 -9.78 3.21
C LEU A 61 2.28 -11.06 3.43
N TYR A 62 2.05 -11.86 2.40
CA TYR A 62 1.40 -13.17 2.54
C TYR A 62 2.20 -14.10 3.46
N ASP A 63 3.53 -14.20 3.25
CA ASP A 63 4.43 -14.95 4.13
C ASP A 63 4.36 -14.46 5.60
N TYR A 64 4.19 -13.15 5.80
CA TYR A 64 4.07 -12.56 7.14
C TYR A 64 2.72 -12.89 7.79
N LEU A 65 1.61 -12.81 7.05
CA LEU A 65 0.26 -12.97 7.58
C LEU A 65 -0.15 -14.43 7.76
N LYS A 66 0.24 -15.33 6.84
CA LYS A 66 -0.17 -16.73 6.84
C LYS A 66 -0.01 -17.45 8.19
N PRO A 67 1.14 -17.36 8.89
CA PRO A 67 1.30 -18.00 10.20
C PRO A 67 0.60 -17.27 11.36
N ARG A 68 0.04 -16.08 11.14
CA ARG A 68 -0.54 -15.21 12.19
C ARG A 68 -2.06 -15.17 12.15
N CYS A 69 -2.65 -15.41 10.98
CA CYS A 69 -4.09 -15.34 10.78
C CYS A 69 -4.72 -16.71 10.96
N SER A 70 -5.82 -16.80 11.71
CA SER A 70 -6.60 -18.04 11.86
C SER A 70 -7.27 -18.46 10.56
N LYS A 71 -7.75 -17.47 9.77
CA LYS A 71 -8.33 -17.65 8.44
C LYS A 71 -7.97 -16.47 7.58
N LEU A 72 -7.26 -16.69 6.49
CA LEU A 72 -6.74 -15.64 5.59
C LEU A 72 -7.28 -15.84 4.17
N ASN A 73 -8.00 -14.84 3.67
CA ASN A 73 -8.38 -14.70 2.26
C ASN A 73 -7.55 -13.53 1.69
N TYR A 74 -6.43 -13.89 1.06
CA TYR A 74 -5.44 -12.91 0.61
C TYR A 74 -5.52 -12.68 -0.89
N HIS A 75 -5.52 -11.40 -1.28
CA HIS A 75 -5.49 -10.97 -2.66
C HIS A 75 -4.27 -10.07 -2.90
N GLY A 76 -3.30 -10.59 -3.65
CA GLY A 76 -2.09 -9.86 -4.02
C GLY A 76 -2.21 -9.30 -5.44
N TYR A 77 -2.20 -7.98 -5.59
CA TYR A 77 -2.26 -7.30 -6.88
C TYR A 77 -0.94 -6.58 -7.16
N ASP A 78 -0.37 -6.80 -8.34
CA ASP A 78 0.84 -6.09 -8.78
C ASP A 78 0.78 -5.80 -10.28
N VAL A 79 1.55 -4.79 -10.73
CA VAL A 79 1.68 -4.41 -12.14
C VAL A 79 2.72 -5.25 -12.88
N MET A 80 3.53 -6.03 -12.14
CA MET A 80 4.64 -6.84 -12.66
C MET A 80 4.19 -8.28 -12.90
N PRO A 81 4.04 -8.73 -14.17
CA PRO A 81 3.67 -10.11 -14.47
C PRO A 81 4.66 -11.14 -13.92
N GLU A 82 5.95 -10.80 -13.89
CA GLU A 82 7.01 -11.66 -13.39
C GLU A 82 6.85 -11.93 -11.89
N PHE A 83 6.49 -10.90 -11.10
CA PHE A 83 6.23 -11.04 -9.67
C PHE A 83 5.01 -11.92 -9.41
N ILE A 84 3.94 -11.69 -10.17
CA ILE A 84 2.71 -12.49 -10.03
C ILE A 84 2.95 -13.96 -10.41
N SER A 85 3.69 -14.20 -11.50
CA SER A 85 4.07 -15.57 -11.89
C SER A 85 4.91 -16.26 -10.82
N PHE A 86 5.86 -15.54 -10.23
CA PHE A 86 6.65 -16.02 -9.10
C PHE A 86 5.78 -16.36 -7.88
N CYS A 87 4.88 -15.45 -7.48
CA CYS A 87 3.98 -15.67 -6.35
C CYS A 87 3.08 -16.90 -6.54
N LYS A 88 2.49 -17.07 -7.73
CA LYS A 88 1.68 -18.25 -8.06
C LYS A 88 2.48 -19.55 -7.98
N ALA A 89 3.72 -19.54 -8.47
CA ALA A 89 4.60 -20.70 -8.40
C ALA A 89 5.02 -21.03 -6.95
N LYS A 90 5.25 -19.99 -6.13
CA LYS A 90 5.71 -20.14 -4.74
C LYS A 90 4.60 -20.55 -3.78
N PHE A 91 3.41 -19.96 -3.90
CA PHE A 91 2.35 -20.08 -2.90
C PHE A 91 1.19 -20.98 -3.33
N GLY A 92 1.05 -21.27 -4.62
CA GLY A 92 -0.12 -21.99 -5.15
C GLY A 92 -1.41 -21.15 -5.04
N ASP A 93 -2.56 -21.85 -5.07
CA ASP A 93 -3.89 -21.22 -5.02
C ASP A 93 -4.58 -21.36 -3.66
N GLU A 94 -3.94 -21.99 -2.67
CA GLU A 94 -4.54 -22.21 -1.35
C GLU A 94 -4.49 -20.96 -0.48
N GLY A 95 -5.66 -20.29 -0.34
CA GLY A 95 -5.83 -19.13 0.55
C GLY A 95 -5.20 -17.83 0.02
N SER A 96 -4.68 -17.85 -1.21
CA SER A 96 -4.12 -16.66 -1.85
C SER A 96 -4.48 -16.58 -3.32
N GLN A 97 -4.77 -15.35 -3.77
CA GLN A 97 -5.05 -15.05 -5.18
C GLN A 97 -4.10 -13.94 -5.63
N PHE A 98 -3.26 -14.24 -6.63
CA PHE A 98 -2.32 -13.26 -7.18
C PHE A 98 -2.73 -12.86 -8.59
N SER A 99 -2.83 -11.56 -8.86
CA SER A 99 -3.30 -11.05 -10.16
C SER A 99 -2.48 -9.86 -10.65
N VAL A 100 -2.19 -9.88 -11.96
CA VAL A 100 -1.64 -8.70 -12.64
C VAL A 100 -2.74 -7.67 -12.80
N VAL A 101 -2.48 -6.43 -12.42
CA VAL A 101 -3.45 -5.33 -12.53
C VAL A 101 -2.91 -4.19 -13.39
N ASN A 102 -3.84 -3.49 -14.04
CA ASN A 102 -3.53 -2.24 -14.70
C ASN A 102 -3.51 -1.11 -13.66
N PRO A 103 -2.43 -0.32 -13.53
CA PRO A 103 -2.33 0.74 -12.52
C PRO A 103 -3.40 1.84 -12.66
N TYR A 104 -4.01 1.97 -13.82
CA TYR A 104 -5.06 2.97 -14.11
C TYR A 104 -6.49 2.41 -13.99
N GLN A 105 -6.65 1.12 -13.82
CA GLN A 105 -7.96 0.48 -13.69
C GLN A 105 -8.44 0.54 -12.24
N ASN A 106 -9.74 0.81 -12.06
CA ASN A 106 -10.38 0.77 -10.76
C ASN A 106 -10.57 -0.68 -10.28
N ILE A 107 -10.49 -0.86 -8.96
CA ILE A 107 -10.71 -2.15 -8.31
C ILE A 107 -12.19 -2.25 -7.96
N THR A 108 -12.87 -3.28 -8.46
CA THR A 108 -14.31 -3.49 -8.26
C THR A 108 -14.64 -4.39 -7.06
N ASN A 109 -13.73 -5.31 -6.73
CA ASN A 109 -13.89 -6.18 -5.58
C ASN A 109 -13.79 -5.39 -4.26
N LYS A 110 -14.36 -5.95 -3.19
CA LYS A 110 -14.33 -5.37 -1.84
C LYS A 110 -13.51 -6.23 -0.90
N PHE A 111 -12.80 -5.58 0.01
CA PHE A 111 -11.91 -6.20 0.98
C PHE A 111 -12.11 -5.52 2.34
N ASP A 112 -12.00 -6.28 3.42
CA ASP A 112 -12.14 -5.69 4.76
C ASP A 112 -10.95 -4.78 5.06
N VAL A 113 -9.76 -5.26 4.71
CA VAL A 113 -8.51 -4.51 4.83
C VAL A 113 -7.89 -4.30 3.46
N VAL A 114 -7.46 -3.08 3.18
CA VAL A 114 -6.61 -2.77 2.01
C VAL A 114 -5.27 -2.26 2.52
N PHE A 115 -4.20 -2.88 2.06
CA PHE A 115 -2.84 -2.51 2.41
C PHE A 115 -2.05 -2.17 1.14
N ALA A 116 -1.28 -1.09 1.17
CA ALA A 116 -0.43 -0.67 0.06
C ALA A 116 0.90 -0.15 0.60
N SER A 117 1.95 -0.96 0.50
CA SER A 117 3.27 -0.64 1.04
C SER A 117 4.31 -0.50 -0.06
N GLY A 118 5.07 0.61 -0.03
CA GLY A 118 6.13 0.87 -1.01
C GLY A 118 5.64 1.19 -2.43
N VAL A 119 4.34 1.32 -2.65
CA VAL A 119 3.72 1.47 -3.98
C VAL A 119 3.94 2.85 -4.55
N PHE A 120 3.95 3.88 -3.70
CA PHE A 120 4.01 5.28 -4.09
C PHE A 120 5.40 5.90 -3.93
N ASN A 121 6.43 5.07 -3.83
CA ASN A 121 7.82 5.53 -3.60
C ASN A 121 8.45 6.17 -4.84
N LEU A 122 7.99 5.83 -6.03
CA LEU A 122 8.55 6.32 -7.30
C LEU A 122 7.57 7.25 -8.02
N LYS A 123 8.11 8.27 -8.67
CA LYS A 123 7.32 9.19 -9.50
C LYS A 123 6.69 8.45 -10.68
N SER A 124 5.37 8.43 -10.75
CA SER A 124 4.61 7.83 -11.86
C SER A 124 4.55 8.71 -13.12
N SER A 125 5.00 9.97 -13.04
CA SER A 125 5.06 10.93 -14.14
C SER A 125 6.31 11.80 -14.04
N LYS A 126 6.71 12.43 -15.17
CA LYS A 126 7.74 13.48 -15.19
C LYS A 126 7.29 14.74 -14.45
N SER A 127 6.00 15.04 -14.51
CA SER A 127 5.37 16.13 -13.77
C SER A 127 5.07 15.68 -12.33
N LYS A 128 5.58 16.42 -11.34
CA LYS A 128 5.26 16.18 -9.91
C LYS A 128 3.75 16.28 -9.67
N LYS A 129 3.08 17.25 -10.31
CA LYS A 129 1.64 17.46 -10.20
C LYS A 129 0.86 16.24 -10.68
N ASP A 130 1.18 15.72 -11.86
CA ASP A 130 0.47 14.56 -12.43
C ASP A 130 0.74 13.30 -11.62
N SER A 131 1.96 13.14 -11.11
CA SER A 131 2.31 12.02 -10.22
C SER A 131 1.48 12.05 -8.93
N ILE A 132 1.31 13.21 -8.30
CA ILE A 132 0.47 13.38 -7.10
C ILE A 132 -1.01 13.16 -7.42
N GLN A 133 -1.50 13.65 -8.55
CA GLN A 133 -2.90 13.43 -8.98
C GLN A 133 -3.19 11.95 -9.19
N TYR A 134 -2.27 11.21 -9.81
CA TYR A 134 -2.38 9.75 -9.93
C TYR A 134 -2.48 9.09 -8.56
N VAL A 135 -1.59 9.43 -7.63
CA VAL A 135 -1.59 8.87 -6.27
C VAL A 135 -2.91 9.15 -5.56
N PHE A 136 -3.41 10.37 -5.60
CA PHE A 136 -4.68 10.75 -4.96
C PHE A 136 -5.89 10.02 -5.58
N SER A 137 -5.90 9.88 -6.90
CA SER A 137 -6.92 9.07 -7.58
C SER A 137 -6.87 7.62 -7.14
N LYS A 138 -5.67 7.04 -7.03
CA LYS A 138 -5.50 5.65 -6.61
C LYS A 138 -5.84 5.44 -5.13
N ILE A 139 -5.53 6.38 -4.25
CA ILE A 139 -5.95 6.32 -2.84
C ILE A 139 -7.48 6.30 -2.73
N LYS A 140 -8.19 7.11 -3.52
CA LYS A 140 -9.68 7.08 -3.58
C LYS A 140 -10.20 5.71 -4.00
N ASP A 141 -9.59 5.13 -5.03
CA ASP A 141 -9.97 3.81 -5.53
C ASP A 141 -9.74 2.72 -4.46
N LEU A 142 -8.56 2.72 -3.81
CA LEU A 142 -8.22 1.81 -2.71
C LEU A 142 -9.14 2.01 -1.49
N PHE A 143 -9.45 3.24 -1.14
CA PHE A 143 -10.41 3.53 -0.08
C PHE A 143 -11.82 3.07 -0.43
N ASN A 144 -12.24 3.25 -1.69
CA ASN A 144 -13.55 2.79 -2.14
C ASN A 144 -13.67 1.26 -2.12
N CYS A 145 -12.61 0.52 -2.40
CA CYS A 145 -12.62 -0.94 -2.35
C CYS A 145 -12.41 -1.52 -0.94
N SER A 146 -12.04 -0.72 0.08
CA SER A 146 -12.01 -1.16 1.48
C SER A 146 -13.41 -1.12 2.11
N ASN A 147 -13.73 -2.12 2.95
CA ASN A 147 -14.94 -2.14 3.77
C ASN A 147 -14.71 -1.53 5.16
N GLU A 148 -13.52 -1.75 5.75
CA GLU A 148 -13.22 -1.33 7.12
C GLU A 148 -12.06 -0.32 7.17
N ILE A 149 -10.89 -0.69 6.63
CA ILE A 149 -9.66 0.07 6.83
C ILE A 149 -8.75 0.03 5.61
N LEU A 150 -8.14 1.17 5.32
CA LEU A 150 -7.06 1.31 4.35
C LEU A 150 -5.78 1.73 5.07
N ILE A 151 -4.68 1.02 4.82
CA ILE A 151 -3.36 1.29 5.40
C ILE A 151 -2.36 1.49 4.26
N ILE A 152 -1.70 2.65 4.23
CA ILE A 152 -0.74 3.01 3.16
C ILE A 152 0.50 3.64 3.77
N ASP A 153 1.69 3.22 3.36
CA ASP A 153 2.91 3.96 3.68
C ASP A 153 3.35 4.91 2.56
N PHE A 154 4.01 5.99 2.95
CA PHE A 154 4.50 7.03 2.08
C PHE A 154 5.92 7.46 2.47
N PRO A 155 6.82 7.70 1.49
CA PRO A 155 8.06 8.42 1.78
C PRO A 155 7.75 9.84 2.26
N SER A 156 8.29 10.20 3.43
CA SER A 156 8.14 11.52 4.02
C SER A 156 8.97 12.56 3.28
N GLU A 157 8.51 13.81 3.29
CA GLU A 157 9.37 14.94 2.89
C GLU A 157 10.42 15.33 3.96
N TYR A 158 10.26 14.81 5.19
CA TYR A 158 11.24 14.97 6.28
C TYR A 158 12.40 13.99 6.11
N VAL A 159 13.27 14.31 5.16
CA VAL A 159 14.44 13.51 4.79
C VAL A 159 15.69 14.41 4.71
N ASP A 160 16.86 13.84 4.91
CA ASP A 160 18.13 14.57 4.82
C ASP A 160 18.41 15.00 3.36
N PHE A 161 17.94 14.23 2.38
CA PHE A 161 18.00 14.55 0.96
C PHE A 161 16.88 13.87 0.18
N GLN A 162 16.44 14.48 -0.91
CA GLN A 162 15.44 13.91 -1.81
C GLN A 162 16.10 13.24 -3.01
N GLN A 163 15.80 11.97 -3.24
CA GLN A 163 16.22 11.26 -4.44
C GLN A 163 15.45 11.75 -5.68
N LYS A 164 16.15 11.91 -6.81
CA LYS A 164 15.59 12.47 -8.04
C LYS A 164 14.31 11.78 -8.51
N ASN A 165 14.26 10.46 -8.43
CA ASN A 165 13.14 9.64 -8.93
C ASN A 165 12.15 9.26 -7.83
N ALA A 166 12.43 9.55 -6.55
CA ALA A 166 11.53 9.27 -5.45
C ALA A 166 10.39 10.30 -5.38
N GLN A 167 9.22 9.82 -4.99
CA GLN A 167 8.07 10.66 -4.66
C GLN A 167 8.01 10.82 -3.15
N HIS A 168 8.13 12.06 -2.67
CA HIS A 168 8.00 12.40 -1.25
C HIS A 168 6.69 13.15 -1.02
N PHE A 169 6.07 12.91 0.14
CA PHE A 169 4.77 13.46 0.51
C PHE A 169 4.86 14.28 1.78
N SER A 170 4.11 15.38 1.79
CA SER A 170 3.84 16.15 3.00
C SER A 170 2.73 15.48 3.80
N ILE A 171 2.92 15.35 5.11
CA ILE A 171 1.89 14.88 6.05
C ILE A 171 0.65 15.78 5.95
N GLN A 172 0.85 17.10 5.88
CA GLN A 172 -0.24 18.07 5.73
C GLN A 172 -1.05 17.80 4.45
N GLN A 173 -0.38 17.59 3.31
CA GLN A 173 -1.04 17.34 2.03
C GLN A 173 -1.89 16.06 2.06
N ILE A 174 -1.39 14.99 2.69
CA ILE A 174 -2.14 13.74 2.85
C ILE A 174 -3.32 13.92 3.81
N SER A 175 -3.13 14.63 4.93
CA SER A 175 -4.20 14.94 5.90
C SER A 175 -5.33 15.75 5.24
N ASP A 176 -5.00 16.82 4.53
CA ASP A 176 -5.97 17.66 3.82
C ASP A 176 -6.74 16.84 2.78
N PHE A 177 -6.04 15.96 2.06
CA PHE A 177 -6.67 15.08 1.10
C PHE A 177 -7.66 14.12 1.76
N CYS A 178 -7.31 13.50 2.89
CA CYS A 178 -8.19 12.60 3.65
C CYS A 178 -9.45 13.33 4.10
N VAL A 179 -9.31 14.48 4.76
CA VAL A 179 -10.44 15.26 5.29
C VAL A 179 -11.40 15.71 4.20
N ASN A 180 -10.87 16.13 3.05
CA ASN A 180 -11.68 16.72 1.98
C ASN A 180 -12.27 15.69 1.01
N ASN A 181 -11.73 14.46 0.96
CA ASN A 181 -12.09 13.52 -0.11
C ASN A 181 -12.46 12.11 0.37
N LEU A 182 -12.08 11.71 1.59
CA LEU A 182 -12.22 10.33 2.06
C LEU A 182 -13.00 10.25 3.38
N SER A 183 -12.28 10.39 4.49
CA SER A 183 -12.83 10.31 5.84
C SER A 183 -12.06 11.23 6.78
N ARG A 184 -12.74 11.73 7.84
CA ARG A 184 -12.10 12.45 8.95
C ARG A 184 -11.56 11.51 10.02
N LYS A 185 -11.85 10.21 9.91
CA LYS A 185 -11.40 9.19 10.84
C LYS A 185 -10.12 8.54 10.30
N PHE A 186 -8.99 9.16 10.59
CA PHE A 186 -7.68 8.67 10.17
C PHE A 186 -6.61 8.92 11.22
N SER A 187 -5.52 8.21 11.12
CA SER A 187 -4.29 8.39 11.89
C SER A 187 -3.08 8.43 10.96
N ILE A 188 -2.08 9.19 11.32
CA ILE A 188 -0.77 9.18 10.66
C ILE A 188 0.28 8.78 11.68
N ARG A 189 1.07 7.76 11.35
CA ARG A 189 2.18 7.26 12.16
C ARG A 189 3.50 7.54 11.48
N HIS A 190 4.37 8.28 12.17
CA HIS A 190 5.75 8.58 11.73
C HIS A 190 6.78 8.08 12.74
N ASP A 191 6.38 7.08 13.53
CA ASP A 191 7.16 6.49 14.62
C ASP A 191 7.80 5.13 14.26
N ILE A 192 7.51 4.60 13.06
CA ILE A 192 7.93 3.26 12.65
C ILE A 192 9.26 3.31 11.90
N LEU A 193 9.36 4.20 10.93
CA LEU A 193 10.54 4.41 10.09
C LEU A 193 10.82 5.91 9.95
N PRO A 194 12.10 6.35 10.04
CA PRO A 194 12.43 7.78 10.16
C PRO A 194 12.10 8.61 8.91
N TYR A 195 12.04 7.98 7.73
CA TYR A 195 11.85 8.67 6.45
C TYR A 195 10.54 8.30 5.76
N GLU A 196 9.65 7.63 6.48
CA GLU A 196 8.37 7.17 5.98
C GLU A 196 7.30 7.41 7.04
N PHE A 197 6.07 7.64 6.60
CA PHE A 197 4.92 7.65 7.49
C PHE A 197 3.82 6.74 6.95
N THR A 198 3.00 6.21 7.84
CA THR A 198 1.87 5.35 7.50
C THR A 198 0.57 6.08 7.77
N LEU A 199 -0.28 6.15 6.74
CA LEU A 199 -1.68 6.56 6.86
C LEU A 199 -2.53 5.35 7.19
N ILE A 200 -3.36 5.46 8.21
CA ILE A 200 -4.42 4.53 8.56
C ILE A 200 -5.73 5.29 8.47
N ILE A 201 -6.66 4.85 7.64
CA ILE A 201 -7.94 5.53 7.45
C ILE A 201 -9.11 4.54 7.50
N TRP A 202 -10.13 4.85 8.30
CA TRP A 202 -11.29 3.99 8.51
C TRP A 202 -12.47 4.40 7.64
N LYS A 203 -13.23 3.39 7.22
CA LYS A 203 -14.43 3.53 6.41
C LYS A 203 -15.67 3.95 7.21
N ASP A 204 -15.55 3.98 8.52
CA ASP A 204 -16.64 4.33 9.41
C ASP A 204 -17.10 5.78 9.18
N ASP A 205 -18.30 5.92 8.65
CA ASP A 205 -18.94 7.20 8.32
C ASP A 205 -19.68 7.81 9.53
N GLU A 206 -19.86 7.07 10.62
CA GLU A 206 -20.54 7.56 11.83
C GLU A 206 -19.58 8.38 12.70
N ILE A 207 -19.54 9.66 12.45
CA ILE A 207 -18.90 10.62 13.35
C ILE A 207 -19.89 10.96 14.46
N LEU A 208 -19.72 10.33 15.62
CA LEU A 208 -20.45 10.73 16.82
C LEU A 208 -20.02 12.18 17.19
N ARG A 209 -20.85 13.15 16.84
CA ARG A 209 -20.65 14.53 17.26
C ARG A 209 -21.23 14.70 18.66
N PRO A 210 -20.48 15.25 19.63
CA PRO A 210 -21.05 15.64 20.92
C PRO A 210 -22.22 16.62 20.68
N GLN A 211 -23.39 16.28 21.22
CA GLN A 211 -24.65 17.01 20.92
C GLN A 211 -24.64 18.50 21.31
N ASN A 212 -23.67 18.97 22.08
CA ASN A 212 -23.67 20.30 22.67
C ASN A 212 -22.41 21.14 22.44
N THR A 213 -21.53 20.80 21.50
CA THR A 213 -20.22 21.44 21.45
C THR A 213 -20.19 22.76 20.68
N PHE A 214 -21.20 23.07 19.87
CA PHE A 214 -21.26 24.30 19.05
C PHE A 214 -22.73 24.69 18.77
N LYS A 215 -23.44 25.12 19.78
CA LYS A 215 -24.67 25.92 19.61
C LYS A 215 -24.39 27.36 19.95
#